data_cdbf36a13ead582780bf1c136c0d0bcd
#
_entry.id   cdbf36a13ead582780bf1c136c0d0bcd
#
_cell.length_a   1.000
_cell.length_b   1.000
_cell.length_c   1.000
_cell.angle_alpha   90.00
_cell.angle_beta   90.00
_cell.angle_gamma   90.00
#
_symmetry.space_group_name_H-M   'P 1'
#
loop_
_entity.id
_entity.type
_entity.pdbx_description
1 polymer ?
#
loop_
_entity_poly.entity_id
_entity_poly.type
_entity_poly.pdbx_seq_one_letter_code
_entity_poly.pdbx_strand_id
1 'polypeptide(L)'
;MSNLLRAFFFTVLAGVACLAYAADVSGKWTTSFDTQVGKQSYDYEFKVQGATLTGTAKGNLITDSVLSDGKVDGNKISFVEKGMYMGMPLVFNYTGEIVGDEIHFKRELMGFPAEEFVAKRTK
;
A
#
# COMPACT_ATOMS: atom_id res chain seq x y z
N MET A 1 -25.66 -21.44 -34.42
CA MET A 1 -26.37 -20.21 -34.49
C MET A 1 -26.44 -19.54 -33.13
N SER A 2 -27.56 -19.69 -32.46
CA SER A 2 -27.73 -19.00 -31.20
C SER A 2 -26.73 -19.44 -30.13
N ASN A 3 -26.24 -20.64 -30.23
CA ASN A 3 -25.28 -21.13 -29.25
C ASN A 3 -24.01 -20.30 -29.21
N LEU A 4 -23.59 -19.90 -30.37
CA LEU A 4 -22.37 -19.12 -30.47
C LEU A 4 -22.53 -17.78 -29.79
N LEU A 5 -23.65 -17.19 -29.92
CA LEU A 5 -23.91 -15.90 -29.35
C LEU A 5 -23.84 -15.94 -27.82
N ARG A 6 -24.39 -16.98 -27.25
CA ARG A 6 -24.36 -17.10 -25.80
C ARG A 6 -22.97 -17.22 -25.25
N ALA A 7 -22.13 -17.97 -25.89
CA ALA A 7 -20.78 -18.17 -25.43
C ALA A 7 -20.03 -16.85 -25.39
N PHE A 8 -20.21 -16.04 -26.41
CA PHE A 8 -19.54 -14.78 -26.47
C PHE A 8 -19.97 -13.85 -25.32
N PHE A 9 -21.24 -13.81 -25.06
CA PHE A 9 -21.75 -12.96 -24.01
C PHE A 9 -21.13 -13.28 -22.66
N PHE A 10 -20.96 -14.53 -22.38
CA PHE A 10 -20.37 -14.96 -21.12
C PHE A 10 -18.96 -14.43 -20.97
N THR A 11 -18.17 -14.44 -22.01
CA THR A 11 -16.80 -13.98 -21.95
C THR A 11 -16.71 -12.51 -21.61
N VAL A 12 -17.57 -11.70 -22.19
CA VAL A 12 -17.55 -10.29 -21.90
C VAL A 12 -17.80 -10.01 -20.42
N LEU A 13 -18.74 -10.73 -19.86
CA LEU A 13 -19.07 -10.54 -18.46
C LEU A 13 -17.88 -10.82 -17.55
N ALA A 14 -17.14 -11.84 -17.84
CA ALA A 14 -15.98 -12.17 -17.03
C ALA A 14 -14.94 -11.06 -17.07
N GLY A 15 -14.73 -10.48 -18.22
CA GLY A 15 -13.77 -9.40 -18.34
C GLY A 15 -14.15 -8.19 -17.51
N VAL A 16 -15.40 -7.85 -17.49
CA VAL A 16 -15.87 -6.71 -16.73
C VAL A 16 -15.63 -6.93 -15.23
N ALA A 17 -15.89 -8.12 -14.75
CA ALA A 17 -15.71 -8.42 -13.36
C ALA A 17 -14.27 -8.19 -12.91
N CYS A 18 -13.30 -8.54 -13.74
CA CYS A 18 -11.89 -8.31 -13.39
C CYS A 18 -11.57 -6.84 -13.25
N LEU A 19 -12.15 -6.02 -14.11
CA LEU A 19 -11.82 -4.60 -14.10
C LEU A 19 -12.35 -3.89 -12.86
N ALA A 20 -13.34 -4.45 -12.22
CA ALA A 20 -14.00 -3.77 -11.10
C ALA A 20 -13.16 -3.75 -9.84
N TYR A 21 -12.02 -4.46 -9.80
CA TYR A 21 -11.39 -4.73 -8.53
C TYR A 21 -9.99 -4.23 -8.33
N ALA A 22 -9.69 -3.08 -8.88
CA ALA A 22 -8.58 -2.33 -8.35
C ALA A 22 -8.94 -2.03 -6.90
N ALA A 23 -8.12 -2.49 -5.99
CA ALA A 23 -8.41 -2.30 -4.59
C ALA A 23 -8.38 -0.82 -4.25
N ASP A 24 -9.34 -0.37 -3.44
CA ASP A 24 -9.36 1.01 -3.00
C ASP A 24 -8.61 1.11 -1.68
N VAL A 25 -7.40 1.64 -1.76
CA VAL A 25 -6.56 1.81 -0.59
C VAL A 25 -6.76 3.18 0.06
N SER A 26 -7.60 4.03 -0.52
CA SER A 26 -7.87 5.35 0.05
C SER A 26 -8.41 5.23 1.45
N GLY A 27 -7.99 6.13 2.33
CA GLY A 27 -8.45 6.15 3.70
C GLY A 27 -7.32 6.04 4.70
N LYS A 28 -7.67 5.68 5.92
CA LYS A 28 -6.73 5.68 7.04
C LYS A 28 -6.39 4.26 7.45
N TRP A 29 -5.10 4.06 7.74
CA TRP A 29 -4.55 2.75 8.10
C TRP A 29 -3.62 2.91 9.28
N THR A 30 -3.52 1.89 10.12
CA THR A 30 -2.63 1.92 11.27
C THR A 30 -1.85 0.62 11.36
N THR A 31 -0.64 0.71 11.91
CA THR A 31 0.19 -0.47 12.13
C THR A 31 1.09 -0.28 13.34
N SER A 32 1.56 -1.39 13.87
CA SER A 32 2.56 -1.40 14.94
C SER A 32 3.38 -2.66 14.76
N PHE A 33 4.71 -2.53 14.79
CA PHE A 33 5.60 -3.67 14.60
C PHE A 33 6.93 -3.44 15.28
N ASP A 34 7.64 -4.52 15.59
CA ASP A 34 8.90 -4.46 16.28
C ASP A 34 10.05 -4.30 15.30
N THR A 35 11.02 -3.47 15.67
CA THR A 35 12.23 -3.25 14.87
C THR A 35 13.45 -3.31 15.78
N GLN A 36 14.63 -3.22 15.16
CA GLN A 36 15.88 -3.22 15.90
C GLN A 36 16.03 -2.02 16.83
N VAL A 37 15.30 -0.94 16.56
CA VAL A 37 15.35 0.27 17.37
C VAL A 37 14.11 0.42 18.26
N GLY A 38 13.29 -0.63 18.36
CA GLY A 38 12.11 -0.64 19.20
C GLY A 38 10.83 -0.78 18.40
N LYS A 39 9.72 -0.69 19.10
CA LYS A 39 8.41 -0.80 18.48
C LYS A 39 8.09 0.47 17.70
N GLN A 40 7.76 0.31 16.43
CA GLN A 40 7.33 1.41 15.58
C GLN A 40 5.83 1.31 15.35
N SER A 41 5.19 2.47 15.39
CA SER A 41 3.77 2.61 15.09
C SER A 41 3.62 3.68 14.05
N TYR A 42 2.71 3.46 13.10
CA TYR A 42 2.42 4.40 12.03
C TYR A 42 0.93 4.55 11.85
N ASP A 43 0.54 5.78 11.54
CA ASP A 43 -0.75 6.09 10.98
C ASP A 43 -0.54 6.59 9.57
N TYR A 44 -1.17 5.95 8.61
CA TYR A 44 -1.11 6.34 7.20
C TYR A 44 -2.46 6.88 6.76
N GLU A 45 -2.43 7.85 5.89
CA GLU A 45 -3.63 8.28 5.17
C GLU A 45 -3.29 8.33 3.69
N PHE A 46 -4.05 7.58 2.89
CA PHE A 46 -3.78 7.44 1.47
C PHE A 46 -4.92 8.02 0.63
N LYS A 47 -4.55 8.53 -0.54
CA LYS A 47 -5.47 8.96 -1.58
C LYS A 47 -5.02 8.36 -2.90
N VAL A 48 -5.98 7.91 -3.69
CA VAL A 48 -5.71 7.29 -4.99
C VAL A 48 -6.37 8.12 -6.07
N GLN A 49 -5.61 8.44 -7.11
CA GLN A 49 -6.11 9.05 -8.34
C GLN A 49 -5.56 8.26 -9.50
N GLY A 50 -6.42 7.44 -10.12
CA GLY A 50 -5.96 6.53 -11.16
C GLY A 50 -4.95 5.55 -10.61
N ALA A 51 -3.75 5.54 -11.16
CA ALA A 51 -2.66 4.67 -10.71
C ALA A 51 -1.70 5.39 -9.77
N THR A 52 -2.01 6.59 -9.35
CA THR A 52 -1.14 7.39 -8.51
C THR A 52 -1.61 7.33 -7.06
N LEU A 53 -0.67 7.06 -6.16
CA LEU A 53 -0.92 7.02 -4.72
C LEU A 53 -0.23 8.22 -4.08
N THR A 54 -0.96 8.97 -3.28
CA THR A 54 -0.40 10.02 -2.44
C THR A 54 -0.86 9.81 -1.00
N GLY A 55 -0.22 10.48 -0.08
CA GLY A 55 -0.64 10.35 1.30
C GLY A 55 0.37 10.85 2.30
N THR A 56 0.09 10.54 3.54
CA THR A 56 0.92 10.91 4.68
C THR A 56 1.22 9.70 5.54
N ALA A 57 2.34 9.77 6.24
CA ALA A 57 2.72 8.77 7.22
C ALA A 57 3.17 9.48 8.49
N LYS A 58 2.61 9.07 9.62
CA LYS A 58 3.00 9.61 10.92
C LYS A 58 3.46 8.46 11.79
N GLY A 59 4.75 8.46 12.12
CA GLY A 59 5.34 7.43 12.94
C GLY A 59 5.72 7.95 14.31
N ASN A 60 5.91 7.02 15.24
CA ASN A 60 6.36 7.38 16.59
C ASN A 60 7.88 7.56 16.68
N LEU A 61 8.65 6.86 15.84
CA LEU A 61 10.10 6.93 15.86
C LEU A 61 10.67 7.62 14.62
N ILE A 62 10.04 7.43 13.47
CA ILE A 62 10.44 8.10 12.23
C ILE A 62 9.55 9.33 12.11
N THR A 63 10.18 10.50 12.00
CA THR A 63 9.46 11.78 12.04
C THR A 63 9.64 12.53 10.72
N ASP A 64 8.77 13.53 10.51
CA ASP A 64 8.82 14.40 9.33
C ASP A 64 8.78 13.62 8.02
N SER A 65 8.00 12.54 8.00
CA SER A 65 7.94 11.66 6.84
C SER A 65 7.19 12.32 5.68
N VAL A 66 7.76 12.17 4.49
CA VAL A 66 7.15 12.60 3.23
C VAL A 66 7.09 11.38 2.32
N LEU A 67 5.90 11.14 1.75
CA LEU A 67 5.71 10.04 0.81
C LEU A 67 5.86 10.55 -0.62
N SER A 68 6.51 9.76 -1.46
CA SER A 68 6.72 10.09 -2.86
C SER A 68 6.68 8.82 -3.71
N ASP A 69 6.61 9.01 -5.04
CA ASP A 69 6.65 7.92 -6.02
C ASP A 69 5.59 6.86 -5.77
N GLY A 70 4.41 7.30 -5.34
CA GLY A 70 3.34 6.37 -5.02
C GLY A 70 2.63 5.85 -6.25
N LYS A 71 2.43 4.53 -6.29
CA LYS A 71 1.79 3.84 -7.41
C LYS A 71 0.82 2.79 -6.91
N VAL A 72 -0.25 2.59 -7.68
CA VAL A 72 -1.22 1.53 -7.44
C VAL A 72 -1.32 0.69 -8.71
N ASP A 73 -1.22 -0.62 -8.56
CA ASP A 73 -1.36 -1.56 -9.65
C ASP A 73 -2.19 -2.75 -9.15
N GLY A 74 -3.49 -2.70 -9.44
CA GLY A 74 -4.42 -3.70 -8.92
C GLY A 74 -4.46 -3.65 -7.40
N ASN A 75 -4.10 -4.76 -6.75
CA ASN A 75 -4.06 -4.82 -5.30
C ASN A 75 -2.66 -4.56 -4.73
N LYS A 76 -1.76 -4.03 -5.55
CA LYS A 76 -0.39 -3.75 -5.11
C LYS A 76 -0.13 -2.27 -5.09
N ILE A 77 0.60 -1.83 -4.08
CA ILE A 77 1.02 -0.44 -3.96
C ILE A 77 2.52 -0.39 -3.70
N SER A 78 3.10 0.74 -4.07
CA SER A 78 4.49 1.02 -3.74
C SER A 78 4.65 2.51 -3.52
N PHE A 79 5.59 2.88 -2.68
CA PHE A 79 5.94 4.28 -2.46
C PHE A 79 7.27 4.38 -1.73
N VAL A 80 7.78 5.58 -1.63
CA VAL A 80 9.01 5.89 -0.90
C VAL A 80 8.65 6.78 0.27
N GLU A 81 9.16 6.47 1.43
CA GLU A 81 9.05 7.32 2.62
C GLU A 81 10.43 7.91 2.92
N LYS A 82 10.51 9.23 2.94
CA LYS A 82 11.69 9.94 3.42
C LYS A 82 11.35 10.54 4.77
N GLY A 83 12.09 10.15 5.80
CA GLY A 83 11.83 10.61 7.15
C GLY A 83 13.11 10.80 7.91
N MET A 84 12.97 11.11 9.20
CA MET A 84 14.11 11.38 10.08
C MET A 84 14.06 10.44 11.27
N TYR A 85 15.20 9.89 11.61
CA TYR A 85 15.35 9.13 12.84
C TYR A 85 16.46 9.77 13.65
N MET A 86 16.11 10.36 14.80
CA MET A 86 17.07 11.04 15.68
C MET A 86 17.95 12.02 14.91
N GLY A 87 17.33 12.82 14.03
CA GLY A 87 18.03 13.81 13.23
C GLY A 87 18.73 13.28 12.00
N MET A 88 18.66 11.97 11.75
CA MET A 88 19.32 11.35 10.60
C MET A 88 18.29 11.06 9.51
N PRO A 89 18.53 11.52 8.25
CA PRO A 89 17.58 11.25 7.17
C PRO A 89 17.65 9.79 6.74
N LEU A 90 16.46 9.19 6.54
CA LEU A 90 16.34 7.81 6.09
C LEU A 90 15.40 7.76 4.90
N VAL A 91 15.64 6.80 4.01
CA VAL A 91 14.80 6.55 2.84
C VAL A 91 14.35 5.09 2.88
N PHE A 92 13.03 4.90 2.93
CA PHE A 92 12.43 3.57 2.94
C PHE A 92 11.69 3.33 1.64
N ASN A 93 11.88 2.16 1.07
CA ASN A 93 11.11 1.71 -0.09
C ASN A 93 10.04 0.74 0.40
N TYR A 94 8.79 1.05 0.09
CA TYR A 94 7.65 0.22 0.50
C TYR A 94 7.05 -0.48 -0.70
N THR A 95 6.69 -1.73 -0.50
CA THR A 95 5.73 -2.42 -1.37
C THR A 95 4.65 -2.99 -0.47
N GLY A 96 3.42 -3.04 -0.98
CA GLY A 96 2.32 -3.57 -0.20
C GLY A 96 1.34 -4.31 -1.06
N GLU A 97 0.67 -5.27 -0.46
CA GLU A 97 -0.42 -5.99 -1.09
C GLU A 97 -1.67 -5.81 -0.25
N ILE A 98 -2.76 -5.38 -0.89
CA ILE A 98 -4.02 -5.12 -0.21
C ILE A 98 -4.83 -6.41 -0.19
N VAL A 99 -5.17 -6.85 1.01
CA VAL A 99 -5.96 -8.06 1.23
C VAL A 99 -7.10 -7.68 2.17
N GLY A 100 -8.26 -7.37 1.60
CA GLY A 100 -9.40 -6.91 2.38
C GLY A 100 -9.10 -5.59 3.08
N ASP A 101 -9.22 -5.58 4.39
CA ASP A 101 -8.96 -4.40 5.21
C ASP A 101 -7.54 -4.37 5.76
N GLU A 102 -6.64 -5.12 5.15
CA GLU A 102 -5.24 -5.16 5.53
C GLU A 102 -4.34 -4.81 4.36
N ILE A 103 -3.19 -4.22 4.66
CA ILE A 103 -2.10 -4.08 3.70
C ILE A 103 -0.92 -4.85 4.27
N HIS A 104 -0.44 -5.81 3.50
CA HIS A 104 0.75 -6.57 3.84
C HIS A 104 1.94 -5.84 3.26
N PHE A 105 2.68 -5.14 4.10
CA PHE A 105 3.80 -4.30 3.70
C PHE A 105 5.13 -5.03 3.79
N LYS A 106 6.00 -4.69 2.86
CA LYS A 106 7.43 -4.96 2.95
C LYS A 106 8.14 -3.62 2.82
N ARG A 107 9.00 -3.31 3.77
CA ARG A 107 9.72 -2.04 3.81
C ARG A 107 11.22 -2.30 3.83
N GLU A 108 11.95 -1.59 2.98
CA GLU A 108 13.39 -1.78 2.84
C GLU A 108 14.13 -0.48 3.10
N LEU A 109 15.17 -0.59 3.92
CA LEU A 109 16.15 0.46 4.16
C LEU A 109 17.50 -0.10 3.75
N MET A 110 18.22 0.63 2.90
CA MET A 110 19.49 0.14 2.36
C MET A 110 20.45 -0.26 3.48
N GLY A 111 21.02 -1.46 3.37
CA GLY A 111 21.95 -1.97 4.35
C GLY A 111 21.32 -2.70 5.51
N PHE A 112 20.00 -2.84 5.52
CA PHE A 112 19.28 -3.51 6.62
C PHE A 112 18.34 -4.57 6.05
N PRO A 113 18.02 -5.60 6.85
CA PRO A 113 17.04 -6.59 6.42
C PRO A 113 15.68 -5.96 6.17
N ALA A 114 14.93 -6.47 5.21
CA ALA A 114 13.58 -6.02 4.94
C ALA A 114 12.68 -6.28 6.14
N GLU A 115 11.76 -5.37 6.39
CA GLU A 115 10.76 -5.50 7.44
C GLU A 115 9.43 -5.85 6.81
N GLU A 116 8.71 -6.80 7.40
CA GLU A 116 7.38 -7.18 6.94
C GLU A 116 6.40 -6.96 8.07
N PHE A 117 5.30 -6.28 7.77
CA PHE A 117 4.28 -5.98 8.76
C PHE A 117 2.94 -5.74 8.08
N VAL A 118 1.89 -5.72 8.88
CA VAL A 118 0.52 -5.57 8.38
C VAL A 118 -0.06 -4.27 8.93
N ALA A 119 -0.63 -3.46 8.03
CA ALA A 119 -1.41 -2.30 8.41
C ALA A 119 -2.89 -2.65 8.27
N LYS A 120 -3.70 -2.12 9.16
CA LYS A 120 -5.13 -2.36 9.18
C LYS A 120 -5.89 -1.09 8.96
N ARG A 121 -6.99 -1.18 8.23
CA ARG A 121 -7.84 -0.03 7.97
C ARG A 121 -8.49 0.43 9.28
N THR A 122 -8.46 1.73 9.52
CA THR A 122 -9.16 2.32 10.66
C THR A 122 -10.49 2.88 10.21
N LYS A 123 -11.41 2.97 11.13
CA LYS A 123 -12.74 3.50 10.83
C LYS A 123 -12.86 4.96 11.18
#